data_efc2f239a082b4a24d345563ad9353ec
#
_entry.id   efc2f239a082b4a24d345563ad9353ec
#
_cell.length_a   1.000
_cell.length_b   1.000
_cell.length_c   1.000
_cell.angle_alpha   90.00
_cell.angle_beta   90.00
_cell.angle_gamma   90.00
#
_symmetry.space_group_name_H-M   'P 1'
#
loop_
_entity.id
_entity.type
_entity.pdbx_description
1 polymer ?
#
loop_
_entity_poly.entity_id
_entity_poly.type
_entity_poly.pdbx_seq_one_letter_code
_entity_poly.pdbx_strand_id
1 'polypeptide(L)'
;MLNNDFITRTFNSPGYLRCTLPEDVKEEVQRSIKKINEGEIDTIDVRENLAGHLQKEASFPITEKLNHLLTSLCHEYDEIFDNRIIKRCFHKDFINEYSEKGYVFNYKLRELWINYGKKHDFNPPHVHHGMYSFVLWIKIPYTSEEEEEFYPATEGNCKSGKFEFFFLSSNGSIISEVVSTNEWDLVLFPSSLYHSVYPFYSNDEERISISGNIFFEMIAESNLSTPNPWKSKKK
;
A
#
# COMPACT_ATOMS: atom_id res chain seq x y z
N MET A 1 12.94 -3.57 -15.93
CA MET A 1 13.03 -4.39 -14.71
C MET A 1 13.39 -3.47 -13.58
N LEU A 2 12.54 -3.41 -12.57
CA LEU A 2 12.85 -2.65 -11.35
C LEU A 2 14.01 -3.35 -10.64
N ASN A 3 15.14 -2.66 -10.51
CA ASN A 3 16.32 -3.15 -9.76
C ASN A 3 16.10 -2.92 -8.24
N ASN A 4 14.94 -3.32 -7.72
CA ASN A 4 14.63 -3.14 -6.31
C ASN A 4 14.71 -4.49 -5.61
N ASP A 5 15.39 -4.52 -4.47
CA ASP A 5 15.37 -5.65 -3.56
C ASP A 5 13.99 -5.73 -2.91
N PHE A 6 13.13 -6.62 -3.41
CA PHE A 6 11.82 -6.86 -2.83
C PHE A 6 11.95 -7.81 -1.64
N ILE A 7 11.44 -7.41 -0.49
CA ILE A 7 11.19 -8.33 0.61
C ILE A 7 9.77 -8.86 0.43
N THR A 8 9.65 -10.16 0.19
CA THR A 8 8.37 -10.84 0.08
C THR A 8 8.08 -11.63 1.35
N ARG A 9 6.83 -11.63 1.78
CA ARG A 9 6.32 -12.48 2.84
C ARG A 9 5.06 -13.16 2.36
N THR A 10 5.03 -14.48 2.44
CA THR A 10 3.86 -15.29 2.12
C THR A 10 3.22 -15.79 3.40
N PHE A 11 1.94 -15.52 3.55
CA PHE A 11 1.09 -16.21 4.51
C PHE A 11 0.47 -17.43 3.81
N ASN A 12 -0.31 -18.24 4.49
CA ASN A 12 -1.21 -19.21 3.84
C ASN A 12 -2.32 -18.52 3.02
N SER A 13 -2.34 -17.21 3.03
CA SER A 13 -3.14 -16.25 2.29
C SER A 13 -2.19 -15.38 1.44
N PRO A 14 -2.66 -14.56 0.48
CA PRO A 14 -1.78 -13.65 -0.26
C PRO A 14 -0.98 -12.78 0.71
N GLY A 15 0.33 -12.70 0.47
CA GLY A 15 1.25 -11.91 1.30
C GLY A 15 1.26 -10.43 0.93
N TYR A 16 2.41 -9.79 1.10
CA TYR A 16 2.64 -8.40 0.68
C TYR A 16 4.00 -8.26 0.00
N LEU A 17 4.19 -7.18 -0.73
CA LEU A 17 5.51 -6.73 -1.20
C LEU A 17 5.97 -5.57 -0.32
N ARG A 18 7.26 -5.53 -0.03
CA ARG A 18 7.92 -4.39 0.61
C ARG A 18 9.14 -3.99 -0.19
N CYS A 19 9.29 -2.70 -0.44
CA CYS A 19 10.48 -2.14 -1.06
C CYS A 19 10.76 -0.74 -0.50
N THR A 20 12.01 -0.28 -0.61
CA THR A 20 12.36 1.12 -0.38
C THR A 20 12.17 1.91 -1.68
N LEU A 21 11.63 3.11 -1.60
CA LEU A 21 11.40 3.94 -2.79
C LEU A 21 12.71 4.26 -3.54
N PRO A 22 12.71 4.20 -4.90
CA PRO A 22 13.78 4.74 -5.71
C PRO A 22 13.95 6.25 -5.48
N GLU A 23 15.18 6.74 -5.58
CA GLU A 23 15.50 8.14 -5.23
C GLU A 23 14.72 9.16 -6.07
N ASP A 24 14.58 8.91 -7.35
CA ASP A 24 13.83 9.79 -8.25
C ASP A 24 12.32 9.85 -7.98
N VAL A 25 11.75 8.80 -7.39
CA VAL A 25 10.36 8.79 -6.88
C VAL A 25 10.26 9.53 -5.56
N LYS A 26 11.24 9.34 -4.65
CA LYS A 26 11.32 10.10 -3.39
C LYS A 26 11.32 11.60 -3.65
N GLU A 27 12.20 12.06 -4.56
CA GLU A 27 12.26 13.49 -4.94
C GLU A 27 10.92 14.02 -5.47
N GLU A 28 10.21 13.22 -6.25
CA GLU A 28 8.89 13.61 -6.77
C GLU A 28 7.85 13.75 -5.65
N VAL A 29 7.81 12.78 -4.73
CA VAL A 29 6.94 12.80 -3.55
C VAL A 29 7.27 13.97 -2.64
N GLN A 30 8.55 14.21 -2.34
CA GLN A 30 8.99 15.34 -1.51
C GLN A 30 8.60 16.69 -2.11
N ARG A 31 8.76 16.86 -3.44
CA ARG A 31 8.29 18.10 -4.13
C ARG A 31 6.79 18.29 -3.99
N SER A 32 6.01 17.22 -4.08
CA SER A 32 4.55 17.29 -3.92
C SER A 32 4.15 17.67 -2.49
N ILE A 33 4.80 17.09 -1.49
CA ILE A 33 4.57 17.45 -0.07
C ILE A 33 4.94 18.93 0.17
N LYS A 34 6.08 19.37 -0.37
CA LYS A 34 6.49 20.78 -0.25
C LYS A 34 5.45 21.72 -0.85
N LYS A 35 4.97 21.46 -2.05
CA LYS A 35 3.93 22.26 -2.73
C LYS A 35 2.61 22.29 -1.95
N ILE A 36 2.21 21.20 -1.32
CA ILE A 36 1.04 21.16 -0.45
C ILE A 36 1.25 22.09 0.76
N ASN A 37 2.42 22.00 1.40
CA ASN A 37 2.74 22.82 2.57
C ASN A 37 2.87 24.31 2.25
N GLU A 38 3.29 24.67 1.05
CA GLU A 38 3.39 26.03 0.54
C GLU A 38 2.03 26.57 -0.01
N GLY A 39 0.99 25.73 -0.05
CA GLY A 39 -0.34 26.11 -0.56
C GLY A 39 -0.41 26.20 -2.09
N GLU A 40 0.55 25.63 -2.82
CA GLU A 40 0.53 25.57 -4.28
C GLU A 40 -0.38 24.45 -4.83
N ILE A 41 -0.67 23.44 -4.00
CA ILE A 41 -1.60 22.36 -4.33
C ILE A 41 -2.70 22.33 -3.27
N ASP A 42 -3.93 22.53 -3.71
CA ASP A 42 -5.11 22.39 -2.85
C ASP A 42 -5.36 20.93 -2.48
N THR A 43 -5.68 20.69 -1.22
CA THR A 43 -6.01 19.37 -0.70
C THR A 43 -7.41 19.33 -0.13
N ILE A 44 -8.06 18.18 -0.20
CA ILE A 44 -9.40 17.93 0.34
C ILE A 44 -9.25 17.06 1.59
N ASP A 45 -9.97 17.38 2.66
CA ASP A 45 -10.08 16.51 3.83
C ASP A 45 -10.83 15.23 3.44
N VAL A 46 -10.22 14.08 3.71
CA VAL A 46 -10.76 12.76 3.32
C VAL A 46 -11.12 11.86 4.51
N ARG A 47 -11.03 12.37 5.74
CA ARG A 47 -11.26 11.61 6.98
C ARG A 47 -12.60 10.91 7.03
N GLU A 48 -13.66 11.49 6.46
CA GLU A 48 -15.00 10.87 6.44
C GLU A 48 -15.05 9.56 5.65
N ASN A 49 -14.08 9.32 4.77
CA ASN A 49 -14.02 8.14 3.91
C ASN A 49 -13.03 7.08 4.41
N LEU A 50 -12.32 7.34 5.51
CA LEU A 50 -11.24 6.48 6.00
C LEU A 50 -11.55 5.93 7.40
N ALA A 51 -10.96 4.78 7.72
CA ALA A 51 -11.17 4.09 8.98
C ALA A 51 -10.33 4.64 10.14
N GLY A 52 -9.41 5.57 9.86
CA GLY A 52 -8.45 6.10 10.81
C GLY A 52 -9.09 6.96 11.89
N HIS A 53 -8.51 6.93 13.09
CA HIS A 53 -8.75 7.91 14.14
C HIS A 53 -7.60 8.94 14.12
N LEU A 54 -7.45 9.61 12.98
CA LEU A 54 -6.44 10.63 12.73
C LEU A 54 -7.06 12.03 12.70
N GLN A 55 -6.32 13.00 13.21
CA GLN A 55 -6.80 14.40 13.22
C GLN A 55 -6.70 15.06 11.86
N LYS A 56 -5.83 14.56 10.97
CA LYS A 56 -5.61 15.14 9.65
C LYS A 56 -5.28 14.06 8.60
N GLU A 57 -6.15 13.95 7.61
CA GLU A 57 -5.98 13.12 6.40
C GLU A 57 -6.42 13.95 5.20
N ALA A 58 -5.57 14.07 4.20
CA ALA A 58 -5.83 14.94 3.06
C ALA A 58 -5.54 14.23 1.74
N SER A 59 -6.25 14.59 0.67
CA SER A 59 -5.97 14.09 -0.66
C SER A 59 -4.52 14.40 -1.06
N PHE A 60 -3.89 13.48 -1.79
CA PHE A 60 -2.53 13.63 -2.33
C PHE A 60 -2.57 13.54 -3.87
N PRO A 61 -1.78 14.32 -4.60
CA PRO A 61 -1.79 14.29 -6.06
C PRO A 61 -1.18 12.98 -6.59
N ILE A 62 -1.81 12.39 -7.60
CA ILE A 62 -1.24 11.27 -8.32
C ILE A 62 -0.11 11.78 -9.21
N THR A 63 1.12 11.40 -8.90
CA THR A 63 2.31 11.79 -9.65
C THR A 63 2.71 10.68 -10.63
N GLU A 64 3.41 11.04 -11.70
CA GLU A 64 3.72 10.11 -12.78
C GLU A 64 4.61 8.95 -12.33
N LYS A 65 5.72 9.25 -11.65
CA LYS A 65 6.67 8.22 -11.23
C LYS A 65 6.12 7.30 -10.15
N LEU A 66 5.41 7.87 -9.15
CA LEU A 66 4.78 7.07 -8.12
C LEU A 66 3.69 6.16 -8.70
N ASN A 67 2.86 6.67 -9.61
CA ASN A 67 1.85 5.87 -10.29
C ASN A 67 2.48 4.73 -11.11
N HIS A 68 3.56 5.01 -11.86
CA HIS A 68 4.28 3.99 -12.64
C HIS A 68 4.88 2.92 -11.72
N LEU A 69 5.52 3.31 -10.62
CA LEU A 69 6.06 2.37 -9.64
C LEU A 69 4.97 1.47 -9.08
N LEU A 70 3.87 2.04 -8.61
CA LEU A 70 2.78 1.28 -7.98
C LEU A 70 2.11 0.30 -8.94
N THR A 71 1.85 0.72 -10.18
CA THR A 71 1.28 -0.19 -11.20
C THR A 71 2.25 -1.31 -11.57
N SER A 72 3.54 -1.02 -11.64
CA SER A 72 4.58 -2.04 -11.85
C SER A 72 4.65 -3.03 -10.70
N LEU A 73 4.57 -2.56 -9.46
CA LEU A 73 4.54 -3.43 -8.27
C LEU A 73 3.31 -4.35 -8.23
N CYS A 74 2.16 -3.90 -8.73
CA CYS A 74 0.99 -4.78 -8.85
C CYS A 74 1.26 -5.95 -9.81
N HIS A 75 1.92 -5.70 -10.94
CA HIS A 75 2.31 -6.77 -11.87
C HIS A 75 3.35 -7.72 -11.25
N GLU A 76 4.35 -7.19 -10.54
CA GLU A 76 5.31 -8.03 -9.81
C GLU A 76 4.62 -8.88 -8.73
N TYR A 77 3.65 -8.30 -8.01
CA TYR A 77 2.85 -9.04 -7.04
C TYR A 77 2.13 -10.21 -7.69
N ASP A 78 1.48 -9.98 -8.82
CA ASP A 78 0.77 -11.03 -9.56
C ASP A 78 1.69 -12.14 -10.00
N GLU A 79 2.90 -11.81 -10.48
CA GLU A 79 3.89 -12.81 -10.87
C GLU A 79 4.37 -13.65 -9.67
N ILE A 80 4.71 -12.99 -8.57
CA ILE A 80 5.23 -13.66 -7.37
C ILE A 80 4.17 -14.55 -6.72
N PHE A 81 2.92 -14.10 -6.69
CA PHE A 81 1.81 -14.80 -6.02
C PHE A 81 0.88 -15.54 -7.00
N ASP A 82 1.35 -15.86 -8.21
CA ASP A 82 0.62 -16.66 -9.22
C ASP A 82 -0.77 -16.10 -9.54
N ASN A 83 -0.91 -14.78 -9.68
CA ASN A 83 -2.18 -14.10 -10.00
C ASN A 83 -3.34 -14.45 -9.05
N ARG A 84 -3.07 -14.76 -7.80
CA ARG A 84 -4.08 -15.26 -6.84
C ARG A 84 -5.23 -14.27 -6.67
N ILE A 85 -4.95 -12.96 -6.67
CA ILE A 85 -5.99 -11.95 -6.48
C ILE A 85 -6.90 -11.88 -7.70
N ILE A 86 -6.33 -11.86 -8.90
CA ILE A 86 -7.08 -11.88 -10.16
C ILE A 86 -7.93 -13.14 -10.26
N LYS A 87 -7.33 -14.30 -10.00
CA LYS A 87 -8.03 -15.62 -10.06
C LYS A 87 -9.17 -15.71 -9.04
N ARG A 88 -9.07 -15.00 -7.93
CA ARG A 88 -10.13 -14.94 -6.91
C ARG A 88 -11.28 -14.00 -7.31
N CYS A 89 -10.95 -12.88 -7.95
CA CYS A 89 -11.92 -11.85 -8.29
C CYS A 89 -12.66 -12.13 -9.61
N PHE A 90 -12.02 -12.84 -10.54
CA PHE A 90 -12.57 -13.05 -11.88
C PHE A 90 -12.52 -14.53 -12.27
N HIS A 91 -13.64 -15.00 -12.83
CA HIS A 91 -13.67 -16.35 -13.41
C HIS A 91 -12.78 -16.41 -14.65
N LYS A 92 -12.10 -17.54 -14.84
CA LYS A 92 -11.17 -17.75 -15.95
C LYS A 92 -11.81 -17.48 -17.32
N ASP A 93 -13.07 -17.92 -17.51
CA ASP A 93 -13.78 -17.73 -18.77
C ASP A 93 -14.05 -16.26 -19.07
N PHE A 94 -14.33 -15.45 -18.03
CA PHE A 94 -14.47 -14.01 -18.16
C PHE A 94 -13.17 -13.37 -18.69
N ILE A 95 -12.04 -13.71 -18.07
CA ILE A 95 -10.72 -13.18 -18.48
C ILE A 95 -10.43 -13.56 -19.95
N ASN A 96 -10.66 -14.82 -20.32
CA ASN A 96 -10.42 -15.32 -21.67
C ASN A 96 -11.33 -14.62 -22.69
N GLU A 97 -12.63 -14.53 -22.42
CA GLU A 97 -13.61 -13.89 -23.30
C GLU A 97 -13.24 -12.44 -23.64
N TYR A 98 -12.85 -11.66 -22.62
CA TYR A 98 -12.50 -10.26 -22.85
C TYR A 98 -11.12 -10.10 -23.50
N SER A 99 -10.17 -10.99 -23.20
CA SER A 99 -8.88 -11.02 -23.91
C SER A 99 -9.06 -11.33 -25.40
N GLU A 100 -9.95 -12.26 -25.75
CA GLU A 100 -10.28 -12.57 -27.15
C GLU A 100 -10.97 -11.39 -27.87
N LYS A 101 -11.71 -10.59 -27.15
CA LYS A 101 -12.33 -9.34 -27.65
C LYS A 101 -11.36 -8.16 -27.76
N GLY A 102 -10.06 -8.37 -27.49
CA GLY A 102 -9.03 -7.33 -27.56
C GLY A 102 -9.04 -6.37 -26.38
N TYR A 103 -9.52 -6.81 -25.23
CA TYR A 103 -9.38 -6.07 -23.98
C TYR A 103 -8.20 -6.60 -23.17
N VAL A 104 -7.57 -5.72 -22.44
CA VAL A 104 -6.53 -6.03 -21.46
C VAL A 104 -6.90 -5.50 -20.10
N PHE A 105 -6.46 -6.22 -19.08
CA PHE A 105 -6.60 -5.77 -17.73
C PHE A 105 -5.36 -4.95 -17.32
N ASN A 106 -5.59 -3.81 -16.69
CA ASN A 106 -4.54 -2.91 -16.26
C ASN A 106 -4.83 -2.43 -14.83
N TYR A 107 -3.81 -1.94 -14.16
CA TYR A 107 -3.93 -1.35 -12.84
C TYR A 107 -4.01 0.16 -12.95
N LYS A 108 -4.87 0.76 -12.11
CA LYS A 108 -5.06 2.20 -12.04
C LYS A 108 -5.11 2.68 -10.60
N LEU A 109 -4.18 3.52 -10.25
CA LEU A 109 -4.24 4.28 -9.00
C LEU A 109 -5.38 5.29 -9.09
N ARG A 110 -6.36 5.20 -8.18
CA ARG A 110 -7.54 6.08 -8.19
C ARG A 110 -7.64 6.95 -6.96
N GLU A 111 -7.22 6.43 -5.83
CA GLU A 111 -7.34 7.10 -4.55
C GLU A 111 -5.96 7.20 -3.92
N LEU A 112 -5.61 8.40 -3.50
CA LEU A 112 -4.32 8.68 -2.90
C LEU A 112 -4.48 9.77 -1.85
N TRP A 113 -3.98 9.51 -0.64
CA TRP A 113 -4.07 10.46 0.47
C TRP A 113 -2.82 10.43 1.34
N ILE A 114 -2.58 11.55 2.03
CA ILE A 114 -1.51 11.71 3.00
C ILE A 114 -2.10 11.76 4.41
N ASN A 115 -1.51 11.00 5.32
CA ASN A 115 -1.90 10.89 6.72
C ASN A 115 -0.89 11.65 7.58
N TYR A 116 -1.38 12.46 8.50
CA TYR A 116 -0.59 13.14 9.54
C TYR A 116 -1.04 12.61 10.90
N GLY A 117 -0.47 11.49 11.31
CA GLY A 117 -0.79 10.85 12.58
C GLY A 117 -0.02 11.46 13.73
N LYS A 118 -0.73 11.93 14.74
CA LYS A 118 -0.17 12.41 16.01
C LYS A 118 -0.08 11.25 17.01
N LYS A 119 0.61 11.53 18.10
CA LYS A 119 0.59 10.69 19.31
C LYS A 119 -0.84 10.27 19.66
N HIS A 120 -1.05 8.97 19.90
CA HIS A 120 -2.32 8.31 20.17
C HIS A 120 -3.24 8.10 18.96
N ASP A 121 -2.96 8.68 17.81
CA ASP A 121 -3.71 8.41 16.58
C ASP A 121 -3.44 6.98 16.06
N PHE A 122 -4.47 6.31 15.58
CA PHE A 122 -4.39 4.92 15.14
C PHE A 122 -5.39 4.60 14.03
N ASN A 123 -5.16 3.51 13.32
CA ASN A 123 -6.15 2.92 12.42
C ASN A 123 -6.56 1.56 12.99
N PRO A 124 -7.85 1.35 13.32
CA PRO A 124 -8.34 0.05 13.79
C PRO A 124 -8.19 -1.02 12.69
N PRO A 125 -8.32 -2.32 13.01
CA PRO A 125 -8.33 -3.34 11.97
C PRO A 125 -9.41 -3.08 10.92
N HIS A 126 -9.00 -2.91 9.66
CA HIS A 126 -9.85 -2.56 8.52
C HIS A 126 -9.34 -3.15 7.22
N VAL A 127 -10.10 -2.98 6.17
CA VAL A 127 -9.79 -3.31 4.77
C VAL A 127 -10.09 -2.11 3.89
N HIS A 128 -9.61 -2.14 2.66
CA HIS A 128 -9.89 -1.11 1.66
C HIS A 128 -10.68 -1.65 0.47
N HIS A 129 -11.13 -0.71 -0.36
CA HIS A 129 -11.68 -0.99 -1.67
C HIS A 129 -10.54 -1.13 -2.71
N GLY A 130 -10.87 -1.74 -3.86
CA GLY A 130 -9.89 -1.95 -4.92
C GLY A 130 -9.26 -3.34 -4.92
N MET A 131 -8.22 -3.52 -5.72
CA MET A 131 -7.47 -4.78 -5.83
C MET A 131 -6.30 -4.81 -4.89
N TYR A 132 -5.51 -3.73 -4.90
CA TYR A 132 -4.35 -3.52 -4.05
C TYR A 132 -4.45 -2.21 -3.31
N SER A 133 -3.88 -2.19 -2.13
CA SER A 133 -3.62 -0.99 -1.34
C SER A 133 -2.15 -0.91 -1.00
N PHE A 134 -1.69 0.25 -0.68
CA PHE A 134 -0.32 0.44 -0.23
C PHE A 134 -0.24 1.47 0.88
N VAL A 135 0.84 1.42 1.63
CA VAL A 135 1.29 2.46 2.55
C VAL A 135 2.77 2.75 2.30
N LEU A 136 3.10 4.03 2.23
CA LEU A 136 4.45 4.57 2.11
C LEU A 136 4.74 5.44 3.33
N TRP A 137 5.75 5.08 4.10
CA TRP A 137 6.17 5.87 5.26
C TRP A 137 7.12 6.99 4.84
N ILE A 138 6.74 8.24 5.12
CA ILE A 138 7.54 9.43 4.81
C ILE A 138 8.35 9.86 6.02
N LYS A 139 7.72 9.83 7.21
CA LYS A 139 8.35 10.22 8.47
C LYS A 139 7.86 9.31 9.60
N ILE A 140 8.81 8.79 10.36
CA ILE A 140 8.56 8.00 11.57
C ILE A 140 9.34 8.68 12.72
N PRO A 141 8.65 9.46 13.59
CA PRO A 141 9.32 10.31 14.59
C PRO A 141 9.75 9.56 15.86
N TYR A 142 9.74 8.25 15.85
CA TYR A 142 10.07 7.38 17.00
C TYR A 142 10.85 6.15 16.52
N THR A 143 11.53 5.50 17.46
CA THR A 143 12.11 4.17 17.26
C THR A 143 11.31 3.09 17.98
N SER A 144 11.51 1.81 17.62
CA SER A 144 10.85 0.71 18.33
C SER A 144 11.31 0.63 19.79
N GLU A 145 12.58 0.93 20.05
CA GLU A 145 13.19 0.94 21.37
C GLU A 145 12.56 2.00 22.27
N GLU A 146 12.37 3.22 21.77
CA GLU A 146 11.70 4.32 22.51
C GLU A 146 10.26 3.96 22.86
N GLU A 147 9.52 3.35 21.93
CA GLU A 147 8.16 2.90 22.18
C GLU A 147 8.10 1.75 23.20
N GLU A 148 9.07 0.83 23.18
CA GLU A 148 9.17 -0.25 24.16
C GLU A 148 9.51 0.27 25.58
N GLU A 149 10.37 1.27 25.69
CA GLU A 149 10.67 1.91 26.97
C GLU A 149 9.47 2.68 27.52
N PHE A 150 8.77 3.41 26.66
CA PHE A 150 7.61 4.21 27.03
C PHE A 150 6.41 3.36 27.42
N TYR A 151 6.17 2.27 26.69
CA TYR A 151 5.04 1.37 26.90
C TYR A 151 5.50 -0.08 26.94
N PRO A 152 6.13 -0.53 28.04
CA PRO A 152 6.67 -1.88 28.15
C PRO A 152 5.55 -2.91 28.05
N ALA A 153 5.55 -3.68 26.97
CA ALA A 153 4.71 -4.85 26.81
C ALA A 153 5.46 -6.10 27.24
N THR A 154 4.73 -7.20 27.42
CA THR A 154 5.29 -8.49 27.79
C THR A 154 6.27 -8.97 26.71
N GLU A 155 7.55 -9.03 27.04
CA GLU A 155 8.66 -9.66 26.28
C GLU A 155 8.58 -9.51 24.75
N GLY A 156 8.99 -8.37 24.21
CA GLY A 156 9.18 -8.16 22.77
C GLY A 156 7.89 -8.09 21.93
N ASN A 157 6.72 -8.04 22.57
CA ASN A 157 5.43 -7.94 21.90
C ASN A 157 4.88 -6.50 21.83
N CYS A 158 5.72 -5.49 22.02
CA CYS A 158 5.28 -4.11 21.86
C CYS A 158 4.85 -3.86 20.41
N LYS A 159 3.58 -3.49 20.24
CA LYS A 159 3.01 -3.15 18.94
C LYS A 159 2.90 -1.64 18.73
N SER A 160 3.29 -0.85 19.73
CA SER A 160 3.25 0.59 19.67
C SER A 160 3.96 1.12 18.41
N GLY A 161 3.31 2.03 17.70
CA GLY A 161 3.82 2.62 16.48
C GLY A 161 3.88 1.71 15.25
N LYS A 162 3.58 0.42 15.40
CA LYS A 162 3.76 -0.60 14.34
C LYS A 162 2.55 -0.75 13.43
N PHE A 163 2.80 -1.34 12.27
CA PHE A 163 1.80 -1.78 11.30
C PHE A 163 1.64 -3.30 11.38
N GLU A 164 0.42 -3.81 11.36
CA GLU A 164 0.15 -5.24 11.53
C GLU A 164 -0.90 -5.74 10.54
N PHE A 165 -0.63 -6.88 9.92
CA PHE A 165 -1.59 -7.65 9.14
C PHE A 165 -2.25 -8.75 9.96
N PHE A 166 -3.53 -9.06 9.66
CA PHE A 166 -4.29 -10.15 10.26
C PHE A 166 -4.83 -11.08 9.17
N PHE A 167 -4.70 -12.37 9.39
CA PHE A 167 -5.17 -13.37 8.44
C PHE A 167 -5.57 -14.66 9.13
N LEU A 168 -6.45 -15.44 8.50
CA LEU A 168 -6.85 -16.75 8.96
C LEU A 168 -5.82 -17.80 8.54
N SER A 169 -5.35 -18.57 9.50
CA SER A 169 -4.55 -19.77 9.23
C SER A 169 -5.43 -20.92 8.75
N SER A 170 -4.80 -21.97 8.23
CA SER A 170 -5.51 -23.18 7.77
C SER A 170 -6.28 -23.91 8.87
N ASN A 171 -5.93 -23.72 10.14
CA ASN A 171 -6.63 -24.30 11.29
C ASN A 171 -7.75 -23.40 11.86
N GLY A 172 -8.04 -22.25 11.20
CA GLY A 172 -9.07 -21.32 11.64
C GLY A 172 -8.65 -20.33 12.72
N SER A 173 -7.37 -20.35 13.16
CA SER A 173 -6.86 -19.34 14.09
C SER A 173 -6.58 -18.03 13.37
N ILE A 174 -6.75 -16.90 14.05
CA ILE A 174 -6.26 -15.62 13.57
C ILE A 174 -4.78 -15.56 13.86
N ILE A 175 -3.99 -15.30 12.83
CA ILE A 175 -2.56 -15.04 12.91
C ILE A 175 -2.33 -13.59 12.54
N SER A 176 -1.33 -12.98 13.14
CA SER A 176 -0.92 -11.63 12.79
C SER A 176 0.56 -11.56 12.46
N GLU A 177 0.93 -10.62 11.61
CA GLU A 177 2.30 -10.31 11.22
C GLU A 177 2.55 -8.83 11.39
N VAL A 178 3.47 -8.48 12.28
CA VAL A 178 3.95 -7.11 12.46
C VAL A 178 4.99 -6.81 11.40
N VAL A 179 4.79 -5.73 10.66
CA VAL A 179 5.70 -5.27 9.62
C VAL A 179 6.63 -4.22 10.21
N SER A 180 7.93 -4.52 10.23
CA SER A 180 8.95 -3.52 10.54
C SER A 180 9.09 -2.57 9.36
N THR A 181 8.99 -1.27 9.61
CA THR A 181 9.02 -0.23 8.58
C THR A 181 10.08 0.81 8.89
N ASN A 182 10.69 1.37 7.85
CA ASN A 182 11.57 2.52 7.92
C ASN A 182 10.98 3.65 7.09
N GLU A 183 11.51 4.86 7.25
CA GLU A 183 11.18 5.95 6.34
C GLU A 183 11.53 5.58 4.91
N TRP A 184 10.64 5.93 3.98
CA TRP A 184 10.69 5.61 2.55
C TRP A 184 10.49 4.13 2.18
N ASP A 185 10.07 3.30 3.13
CA ASP A 185 9.56 1.98 2.81
C ASP A 185 8.12 2.08 2.30
N LEU A 186 7.83 1.27 1.29
CA LEU A 186 6.50 1.07 0.73
C LEU A 186 6.11 -0.39 0.90
N VAL A 187 4.90 -0.63 1.37
CA VAL A 187 4.28 -1.95 1.46
C VAL A 187 3.03 -1.97 0.58
N LEU A 188 2.99 -2.89 -0.39
CA LEU A 188 1.86 -3.15 -1.27
C LEU A 188 1.21 -4.48 -0.89
N PHE A 189 -0.11 -4.51 -0.77
CA PHE A 189 -0.87 -5.68 -0.33
C PHE A 189 -2.28 -5.70 -0.94
N PRO A 190 -2.95 -6.87 -0.97
CA PRO A 190 -4.34 -6.95 -1.39
C PRO A 190 -5.25 -6.09 -0.52
N SER A 191 -6.10 -5.27 -1.13
CA SER A 191 -6.99 -4.35 -0.39
C SER A 191 -7.90 -5.05 0.63
N SER A 192 -8.20 -6.34 0.40
CA SER A 192 -9.01 -7.17 1.30
C SER A 192 -8.24 -7.75 2.49
N LEU A 193 -6.92 -7.53 2.60
CA LEU A 193 -6.12 -8.02 3.71
C LEU A 193 -6.30 -7.10 4.92
N TYR A 194 -6.83 -7.66 6.02
CA TYR A 194 -7.02 -6.91 7.26
C TYR A 194 -5.70 -6.42 7.83
N HIS A 195 -5.68 -5.16 8.19
CA HIS A 195 -4.49 -4.52 8.78
C HIS A 195 -4.88 -3.41 9.75
N SER A 196 -3.94 -3.05 10.62
CA SER A 196 -4.07 -1.95 11.57
C SER A 196 -2.78 -1.15 11.68
N VAL A 197 -2.90 0.08 12.16
CA VAL A 197 -1.75 0.93 12.52
C VAL A 197 -1.89 1.31 13.97
N TYR A 198 -0.95 0.88 14.81
CA TYR A 198 -0.98 1.15 16.23
C TYR A 198 -0.57 2.59 16.53
N PRO A 199 -1.11 3.16 17.62
CA PRO A 199 -0.67 4.46 18.10
C PRO A 199 0.78 4.39 18.59
N PHE A 200 1.47 5.51 18.54
CA PHE A 200 2.78 5.72 19.18
C PHE A 200 2.64 6.70 20.33
N TYR A 201 3.61 6.72 21.24
CA TYR A 201 3.50 7.42 22.54
C TYR A 201 4.74 8.23 22.92
N SER A 202 5.91 7.92 22.39
CA SER A 202 7.19 8.49 22.86
C SER A 202 7.49 9.88 22.31
N ASN A 203 6.79 10.32 21.24
CA ASN A 203 7.11 11.56 20.54
C ASN A 203 5.87 12.40 20.25
N ASP A 204 6.00 13.72 20.21
CA ASP A 204 4.91 14.65 19.88
C ASP A 204 4.94 15.12 18.40
N GLU A 205 5.94 14.72 17.61
CA GLU A 205 5.99 15.00 16.18
C GLU A 205 5.04 14.11 15.40
N GLU A 206 4.65 14.55 14.19
CA GLU A 206 3.73 13.80 13.35
C GLU A 206 4.44 12.64 12.63
N ARG A 207 3.85 11.45 12.68
CA ARG A 207 4.11 10.36 11.73
C ARG A 207 3.41 10.69 10.43
N ILE A 208 4.14 10.69 9.31
CA ILE A 208 3.59 11.02 8.00
C ILE A 208 3.67 9.77 7.10
N SER A 209 2.54 9.39 6.52
CA SER A 209 2.47 8.33 5.53
C SER A 209 1.57 8.72 4.35
N ILE A 210 1.81 8.11 3.19
CA ILE A 210 0.95 8.21 2.02
C ILE A 210 0.36 6.84 1.79
N SER A 211 -0.96 6.79 1.58
CA SER A 211 -1.69 5.55 1.30
C SER A 211 -2.61 5.74 0.10
N GLY A 212 -3.01 4.63 -0.51
CA GLY A 212 -3.89 4.70 -1.66
C GLY A 212 -4.42 3.34 -2.07
N ASN A 213 -5.39 3.37 -3.00
CA ASN A 213 -6.06 2.20 -3.53
C ASN A 213 -5.88 2.11 -5.05
N ILE A 214 -5.55 0.90 -5.51
CA ILE A 214 -5.33 0.58 -6.90
C ILE A 214 -6.45 -0.35 -7.36
N PHE A 215 -7.07 0.02 -8.47
CA PHE A 215 -8.22 -0.67 -9.03
C PHE A 215 -7.83 -1.40 -10.32
N PHE A 216 -8.64 -2.37 -10.65
CA PHE A 216 -8.60 -3.02 -11.96
C PHE A 216 -9.34 -2.16 -12.96
N GLU A 217 -8.74 -1.98 -14.12
CA GLU A 217 -9.35 -1.30 -15.25
C GLU A 217 -9.25 -2.20 -16.48
N MET A 218 -10.35 -2.33 -17.19
CA MET A 218 -10.40 -3.06 -18.45
C MET A 218 -10.35 -2.04 -19.58
N ILE A 219 -9.32 -2.11 -20.41
CA ILE A 219 -9.10 -1.17 -21.51
C ILE A 219 -8.97 -1.93 -22.83
N ALA A 220 -9.45 -1.32 -23.91
CA ALA A 220 -9.20 -1.87 -25.24
C ALA A 220 -7.70 -1.87 -25.54
N GLU A 221 -7.17 -2.96 -26.09
CA GLU A 221 -5.73 -3.09 -26.37
C GLU A 221 -5.21 -1.97 -27.28
N SER A 222 -6.06 -1.50 -28.20
CA SER A 222 -5.76 -0.36 -29.07
C SER A 222 -5.50 0.97 -28.33
N ASN A 223 -5.92 1.08 -27.07
CA ASN A 223 -5.77 2.27 -26.23
C ASN A 223 -4.57 2.18 -25.26
N LEU A 224 -3.78 1.10 -25.33
CA LEU A 224 -2.56 0.98 -24.56
C LEU A 224 -1.48 1.89 -25.15
N SER A 225 -0.95 2.79 -24.34
CA SER A 225 0.23 3.59 -24.68
C SER A 225 1.54 2.79 -24.63
N THR A 226 1.53 1.60 -24.01
CA THR A 226 2.67 0.68 -23.86
C THR A 226 2.26 -0.75 -24.26
N PRO A 227 3.19 -1.60 -24.74
CA PRO A 227 2.89 -3.00 -25.06
C PRO A 227 2.30 -3.73 -23.84
N ASN A 228 1.28 -4.56 -24.10
CA ASN A 228 0.65 -5.39 -23.08
C ASN A 228 1.69 -6.29 -22.38
N PRO A 229 1.96 -6.11 -21.08
CA PRO A 229 2.96 -6.91 -20.37
C PRO A 229 2.60 -8.40 -20.29
N TRP A 230 1.33 -8.75 -20.50
CA TRP A 230 0.82 -10.14 -20.47
C TRP A 230 1.06 -10.93 -21.76
N LYS A 231 1.33 -10.27 -22.90
CA LYS A 231 1.57 -10.96 -24.18
C LYS A 231 3.00 -11.48 -24.35
N SER A 232 3.96 -11.05 -23.56
CA SER A 232 5.37 -11.39 -23.73
C SER A 232 5.78 -12.79 -23.22
N LYS A 233 4.89 -13.53 -22.56
CA LYS A 233 5.22 -14.81 -21.90
C LYS A 233 4.49 -16.04 -22.46
N LYS A 234 4.13 -16.05 -23.75
CA LYS A 234 3.83 -17.31 -24.43
C LYS A 234 5.13 -17.92 -24.96
N LYS A 235 5.83 -18.66 -24.10
CA LYS A 235 6.77 -19.73 -24.49
C LYS A 235 6.53 -20.93 -23.58
#